data_b95575d3311b3dc9dfbabd94511bb06c
#
_entry.id   b95575d3311b3dc9dfbabd94511bb06c
#
_cell.length_a   1.000
_cell.length_b   1.000
_cell.length_c   1.000
_cell.angle_alpha   90.00
_cell.angle_beta   90.00
_cell.angle_gamma   90.00
#
_symmetry.space_group_name_H-M   'P 1'
#
loop_
_entity.id
_entity.type
_entity.pdbx_description
1 polymer ?
#
loop_
_entity_poly.entity_id
_entity_poly.type
_entity_poly.pdbx_seq_one_letter_code
_entity_poly.pdbx_strand_id
1 'polypeptide(L)'
;PDTAPMIRKIVEKGIHIISEIEFAGRYTDSKMICITGSNGKTTTTSLIYHIFKEAGYDAGLAGNIGNSLALQVAEDPHEYYIIELSSFQLDNMYDFRANIAILLNITPDHLDRYDNCMQNYVDAKMRIIQNQTDKDAFIYWNDDPIIKRELEKYDIKAVQYPFSELKEKGSIGYI
;
A
#
# COMPACT_ATOMS: atom_id res chain seq x y z
N PRO A 1 16.38 -9.96 3.20
CA PRO A 1 16.54 -9.58 4.60
C PRO A 1 17.67 -8.56 4.73
N ASP A 2 17.49 -7.50 5.51
CA ASP A 2 18.46 -6.42 5.72
C ASP A 2 19.76 -6.95 6.36
N THR A 3 19.70 -8.14 6.92
CA THR A 3 20.84 -8.88 7.47
C THR A 3 21.75 -9.55 6.42
N ALA A 4 21.33 -9.59 5.14
CA ALA A 4 22.14 -10.21 4.09
C ALA A 4 23.47 -9.43 3.91
N PRO A 5 24.62 -10.13 3.80
CA PRO A 5 25.93 -9.46 3.75
C PRO A 5 26.07 -8.44 2.61
N MET A 6 25.39 -8.69 1.48
CA MET A 6 25.40 -7.77 0.34
C MET A 6 24.59 -6.51 0.66
N ILE A 7 23.41 -6.64 1.28
CA ILE A 7 22.55 -5.51 1.68
C ILE A 7 23.30 -4.60 2.66
N ARG A 8 23.96 -5.18 3.68
CA ARG A 8 24.78 -4.41 4.62
C ARG A 8 25.86 -3.58 3.92
N LYS A 9 26.57 -4.18 2.97
CA LYS A 9 27.60 -3.47 2.18
C LYS A 9 27.02 -2.33 1.33
N ILE A 10 25.81 -2.49 0.81
CA ILE A 10 25.11 -1.44 0.04
C ILE A 10 24.76 -0.28 0.95
N VAL A 11 24.16 -0.57 2.11
CA VAL A 11 23.80 0.42 3.12
C VAL A 11 25.02 1.16 3.67
N GLU A 12 26.11 0.44 4.00
CA GLU A 12 27.38 1.02 4.46
C GLU A 12 28.00 1.99 3.43
N LYS A 13 27.73 1.80 2.16
CA LYS A 13 28.15 2.71 1.08
C LYS A 13 27.18 3.89 0.86
N GLY A 14 26.14 4.02 1.66
CA GLY A 14 25.12 5.07 1.50
C GLY A 14 24.25 4.92 0.26
N ILE A 15 24.17 3.72 -0.34
CA ILE A 15 23.34 3.45 -1.50
C ILE A 15 21.92 3.15 -1.02
N HIS A 16 20.96 3.90 -1.50
CA HIS A 16 19.54 3.70 -1.18
C HIS A 16 19.00 2.42 -1.82
N ILE A 17 18.33 1.62 -1.01
CA ILE A 17 17.58 0.46 -1.49
C ILE A 17 16.15 0.91 -1.72
N ILE A 18 15.62 0.65 -2.89
CA ILE A 18 14.23 0.95 -3.25
C ILE A 18 13.49 -0.34 -3.61
N SER A 19 12.20 -0.36 -3.41
CA SER A 19 11.36 -1.46 -3.88
C SER A 19 11.19 -1.40 -5.40
N GLU A 20 10.82 -2.52 -6.00
CA GLU A 20 10.47 -2.59 -7.42
C GLU A 20 9.29 -1.66 -7.73
N ILE A 21 8.35 -1.53 -6.82
CA ILE A 21 7.18 -0.63 -6.93
C ILE A 21 7.63 0.84 -6.96
N GLU A 22 8.53 1.22 -6.06
CA GLU A 22 9.13 2.56 -6.05
C GLU A 22 9.84 2.86 -7.36
N PHE A 23 10.63 1.90 -7.87
CA PHE A 23 11.33 2.03 -9.14
C PHE A 23 10.34 2.24 -10.29
N ALA A 24 9.35 1.36 -10.43
CA ALA A 24 8.36 1.42 -11.50
C ALA A 24 7.54 2.71 -11.48
N GLY A 25 7.13 3.15 -10.28
CA GLY A 25 6.34 4.37 -10.11
C GLY A 25 7.01 5.65 -10.63
N ARG A 26 8.33 5.63 -10.80
CA ARG A 26 9.08 6.78 -11.37
C ARG A 26 8.95 6.89 -12.90
N TYR A 27 8.43 5.86 -13.56
CA TYR A 27 8.39 5.76 -15.02
C TYR A 27 6.97 5.70 -15.58
N THR A 28 5.96 6.00 -14.77
CA THR A 28 4.57 6.01 -15.20
C THR A 28 3.75 7.08 -14.47
N ASP A 29 2.77 7.65 -15.17
CA ASP A 29 1.77 8.57 -14.63
C ASP A 29 0.41 7.88 -14.39
N SER A 30 0.38 6.56 -14.48
CA SER A 30 -0.82 5.75 -14.27
C SER A 30 -1.41 5.93 -12.87
N LYS A 31 -2.70 5.66 -12.73
CA LYS A 31 -3.37 5.73 -11.43
C LYS A 31 -3.08 4.48 -10.60
N MET A 32 -2.50 4.70 -9.43
CA MET A 32 -2.08 3.66 -8.50
C MET A 32 -3.16 3.44 -7.42
N ILE A 33 -3.80 2.27 -7.44
CA ILE A 33 -4.77 1.83 -6.43
C ILE A 33 -4.05 0.78 -5.59
N CYS A 34 -3.68 1.14 -4.38
CA CYS A 34 -2.79 0.36 -3.54
C CYS A 34 -3.51 -0.22 -2.34
N ILE A 35 -3.34 -1.50 -2.09
CA ILE A 35 -3.99 -2.24 -1.03
C ILE A 35 -2.95 -2.84 -0.08
N THR A 36 -3.07 -2.55 1.21
CA THR A 36 -2.29 -3.20 2.26
C THR A 36 -3.17 -3.60 3.44
N GLY A 37 -2.59 -4.33 4.36
CA GLY A 37 -3.23 -4.85 5.56
C GLY A 37 -2.49 -6.09 6.05
N SER A 38 -2.82 -6.60 7.23
CA SER A 38 -2.32 -7.90 7.66
C SER A 38 -3.04 -9.02 6.90
N ASN A 39 -4.36 -8.96 6.84
CA ASN A 39 -5.22 -9.97 6.22
C ASN A 39 -6.08 -9.37 5.11
N GLY A 40 -6.52 -10.23 4.17
CA GLY A 40 -7.50 -9.87 3.14
C GLY A 40 -6.94 -9.15 1.90
N LYS A 41 -5.66 -8.81 1.87
CA LYS A 41 -5.02 -8.08 0.75
C LYS A 41 -5.30 -8.73 -0.60
N THR A 42 -4.93 -9.98 -0.78
CA THR A 42 -5.05 -10.71 -2.06
C THR A 42 -6.49 -10.77 -2.55
N THR A 43 -7.43 -11.07 -1.66
CA THR A 43 -8.84 -11.14 -2.00
C THR A 43 -9.37 -9.78 -2.45
N THR A 44 -9.08 -8.73 -1.69
CA THR A 44 -9.53 -7.37 -2.01
C THR A 44 -8.89 -6.86 -3.30
N THR A 45 -7.59 -7.05 -3.47
CA THR A 45 -6.87 -6.62 -4.68
C THR A 45 -7.41 -7.32 -5.92
N SER A 46 -7.60 -8.65 -5.85
CA SER A 46 -8.15 -9.43 -6.96
C SER A 46 -9.59 -9.04 -7.28
N LEU A 47 -10.41 -8.75 -6.26
CA LEU A 47 -11.79 -8.30 -6.45
C LEU A 47 -11.85 -6.93 -7.14
N ILE A 48 -11.05 -5.97 -6.68
CA ILE A 48 -10.99 -4.63 -7.30
C ILE A 48 -10.51 -4.74 -8.74
N TYR A 49 -9.46 -5.53 -8.99
CA TYR A 49 -8.98 -5.77 -10.35
C TYR A 49 -10.08 -6.36 -11.25
N HIS A 50 -10.79 -7.38 -10.76
CA HIS A 50 -11.91 -7.99 -11.49
C HIS A 50 -12.99 -6.95 -11.82
N ILE A 51 -13.40 -6.13 -10.84
CA ILE A 51 -14.40 -5.06 -11.05
C ILE A 51 -13.93 -4.08 -12.14
N PHE A 52 -12.67 -3.66 -12.12
CA PHE A 52 -12.13 -2.77 -13.14
C PHE A 52 -12.14 -3.39 -14.53
N LYS A 53 -11.76 -4.67 -14.65
CA LYS A 53 -11.77 -5.39 -15.94
C LYS A 53 -13.19 -5.57 -16.47
N GLU A 54 -14.15 -5.99 -15.64
CA GLU A 54 -15.56 -6.16 -16.04
C GLU A 54 -16.20 -4.81 -16.42
N ALA A 55 -15.78 -3.72 -15.82
CA ALA A 55 -16.22 -2.36 -16.16
C ALA A 55 -15.53 -1.79 -17.41
N GLY A 56 -14.60 -2.54 -18.03
CA GLY A 56 -13.93 -2.16 -19.27
C GLY A 56 -12.76 -1.18 -19.09
N TYR A 57 -12.27 -1.00 -17.86
CA TYR A 57 -11.07 -0.17 -17.62
C TYR A 57 -9.79 -0.89 -18.05
N ASP A 58 -8.85 -0.12 -18.56
CA ASP A 58 -7.50 -0.60 -18.84
C ASP A 58 -6.70 -0.67 -17.53
N ALA A 59 -6.67 -1.87 -16.94
CA ALA A 59 -6.10 -2.09 -15.61
C ALA A 59 -5.12 -3.27 -15.58
N GLY A 60 -3.97 -3.06 -14.92
CA GLY A 60 -2.96 -4.08 -14.61
C GLY A 60 -3.03 -4.51 -13.13
N LEU A 61 -2.73 -5.77 -12.87
CA LEU A 61 -2.60 -6.34 -11.52
C LEU A 61 -1.12 -6.51 -11.19
N ALA A 62 -0.66 -5.93 -10.09
CA ALA A 62 0.76 -5.90 -9.76
C ALA A 62 1.05 -5.96 -8.24
N GLY A 63 2.31 -5.99 -7.90
CA GLY A 63 2.81 -5.95 -6.53
C GLY A 63 3.16 -7.31 -5.96
N ASN A 64 2.67 -7.63 -4.77
CA ASN A 64 2.91 -8.92 -4.12
C ASN A 64 2.17 -10.08 -4.80
N ILE A 65 1.25 -9.77 -5.69
CA ILE A 65 0.52 -10.68 -6.58
C ILE A 65 0.52 -10.12 -8.00
N GLY A 66 0.15 -10.95 -8.98
CA GLY A 66 0.15 -10.55 -10.39
C GLY A 66 1.55 -10.52 -11.00
N ASN A 67 1.73 -9.65 -11.97
CA ASN A 67 3.00 -9.45 -12.66
C ASN A 67 3.82 -8.30 -12.02
N SER A 68 5.14 -8.28 -12.28
CA SER A 68 5.99 -7.15 -11.90
C SER A 68 5.42 -5.83 -12.45
N LEU A 69 5.30 -4.82 -11.59
CA LEU A 69 4.86 -3.49 -12.02
C LEU A 69 5.85 -2.90 -13.03
N ALA A 70 7.15 -3.05 -12.77
CA ALA A 70 8.19 -2.52 -13.66
C ALA A 70 8.14 -3.17 -15.05
N LEU A 71 7.88 -4.47 -15.11
CA LEU A 71 7.73 -5.17 -16.38
C LEU A 71 6.51 -4.67 -17.15
N GLN A 72 5.35 -4.54 -16.50
CA GLN A 72 4.14 -4.02 -17.13
C GLN A 72 4.33 -2.58 -17.61
N VAL A 73 4.92 -1.70 -16.79
CA VAL A 73 5.20 -0.31 -17.18
C VAL A 73 6.11 -0.24 -18.42
N ALA A 74 7.04 -1.19 -18.56
CA ALA A 74 8.00 -1.21 -19.67
C ALA A 74 7.44 -1.81 -20.97
N GLU A 75 6.62 -2.85 -20.87
CA GLU A 75 6.22 -3.70 -22.01
C GLU A 75 4.74 -3.58 -22.38
N ASP A 76 3.87 -3.38 -21.38
CA ASP A 76 2.41 -3.34 -21.55
C ASP A 76 1.78 -2.37 -20.54
N PRO A 77 1.99 -1.05 -20.70
CA PRO A 77 1.52 -0.06 -19.74
C PRO A 77 0.00 0.07 -19.74
N HIS A 78 -0.57 0.20 -18.53
CA HIS A 78 -2.00 0.36 -18.29
C HIS A 78 -2.34 1.75 -17.72
N GLU A 79 -3.60 2.17 -17.88
CA GLU A 79 -4.10 3.43 -17.30
C GLU A 79 -4.21 3.35 -15.76
N TYR A 80 -4.59 2.16 -15.24
CA TYR A 80 -4.73 1.89 -13.81
C TYR A 80 -3.87 0.70 -13.41
N TYR A 81 -3.29 0.76 -12.21
CA TYR A 81 -2.66 -0.40 -11.58
C TYR A 81 -3.31 -0.68 -10.23
N ILE A 82 -3.78 -1.91 -10.06
CA ILE A 82 -4.29 -2.44 -8.79
C ILE A 82 -3.14 -3.21 -8.14
N ILE A 83 -2.64 -2.70 -7.01
CA ILE A 83 -1.35 -3.11 -6.46
C ILE A 83 -1.52 -3.63 -5.04
N GLU A 84 -1.19 -4.92 -4.83
CA GLU A 84 -1.04 -5.45 -3.49
C GLU A 84 0.33 -5.05 -2.92
N LEU A 85 0.34 -4.41 -1.75
CA LEU A 85 1.56 -3.99 -1.07
C LEU A 85 1.77 -4.75 0.24
N SER A 86 2.92 -5.42 0.34
CA SER A 86 3.44 -5.93 1.60
C SER A 86 4.09 -4.80 2.42
N SER A 87 4.23 -5.00 3.74
CA SER A 87 4.96 -4.06 4.58
C SER A 87 6.41 -3.88 4.13
N PHE A 88 7.06 -4.95 3.65
CA PHE A 88 8.44 -4.91 3.16
C PHE A 88 8.64 -4.08 1.89
N GLN A 89 7.64 -4.05 1.01
CA GLN A 89 7.67 -3.18 -0.15
C GLN A 89 7.49 -1.72 0.27
N LEU A 90 6.57 -1.45 1.21
CA LEU A 90 6.32 -0.13 1.76
C LEU A 90 7.55 0.47 2.47
N ASP A 91 8.34 -0.34 3.19
CA ASP A 91 9.58 0.10 3.86
C ASP A 91 10.58 0.75 2.91
N ASN A 92 10.62 0.29 1.66
CA ASN A 92 11.55 0.75 0.63
C ASN A 92 10.86 1.59 -0.47
N MET A 93 9.83 2.35 -0.08
CA MET A 93 9.13 3.34 -0.91
C MET A 93 9.34 4.73 -0.32
N TYR A 94 9.73 5.71 -1.15
CA TYR A 94 10.11 7.06 -0.71
C TYR A 94 9.29 8.14 -1.42
N ASP A 95 9.28 8.14 -2.74
CA ASP A 95 8.61 9.13 -3.59
C ASP A 95 7.28 8.61 -4.16
N PHE A 96 7.07 7.29 -4.11
CA PHE A 96 5.86 6.65 -4.62
C PHE A 96 4.61 7.21 -3.96
N ARG A 97 3.57 7.46 -4.76
CA ARG A 97 2.27 7.97 -4.33
C ARG A 97 1.14 7.05 -4.75
N ALA A 98 0.35 6.59 -3.80
CA ALA A 98 -0.91 5.91 -4.05
C ALA A 98 -2.01 6.95 -4.33
N ASN A 99 -2.63 6.93 -5.51
CA ASN A 99 -3.79 7.79 -5.78
C ASN A 99 -5.01 7.35 -4.97
N ILE A 100 -5.15 6.03 -4.75
CA ILE A 100 -6.11 5.46 -3.82
C ILE A 100 -5.34 4.49 -2.93
N ALA A 101 -5.28 4.77 -1.64
CA ALA A 101 -4.69 3.90 -0.62
C ALA A 101 -5.82 3.19 0.13
N ILE A 102 -5.69 1.86 0.30
CA ILE A 102 -6.64 1.03 1.04
C ILE A 102 -5.90 0.30 2.15
N LEU A 103 -6.25 0.57 3.39
CA LEU A 103 -5.71 -0.08 4.58
C LEU A 103 -6.80 -0.93 5.23
N LEU A 104 -6.69 -2.26 5.08
CA LEU A 104 -7.75 -3.18 5.49
C LEU A 104 -7.78 -3.41 7.00
N ASN A 105 -6.64 -3.75 7.59
CA ASN A 105 -6.50 -4.04 9.02
C ASN A 105 -5.03 -4.11 9.41
N ILE A 106 -4.76 -4.00 10.71
CA ILE A 106 -3.43 -4.18 11.27
C ILE A 106 -3.51 -5.14 12.47
N THR A 107 -3.02 -6.36 12.29
CA THR A 107 -2.86 -7.37 13.35
C THR A 107 -1.42 -7.86 13.38
N PRO A 108 -0.90 -8.36 14.52
CA PRO A 108 0.47 -8.84 14.61
C PRO A 108 0.78 -9.89 13.54
N ASP A 109 1.80 -9.61 12.72
CA ASP A 109 2.27 -10.50 11.67
C ASP A 109 3.73 -10.14 11.33
N HIS A 110 4.54 -11.13 10.97
CA HIS A 110 5.94 -10.96 10.58
C HIS A 110 6.80 -10.12 11.54
N LEU A 111 6.51 -10.11 12.84
CA LEU A 111 7.19 -9.26 13.82
C LEU A 111 8.68 -9.55 13.94
N ASP A 112 9.11 -10.77 13.61
CA ASP A 112 10.52 -11.16 13.52
C ASP A 112 11.34 -10.28 12.56
N ARG A 113 10.68 -9.66 11.56
CA ARG A 113 11.27 -8.70 10.61
C ARG A 113 11.28 -7.26 11.11
N TYR A 114 10.59 -6.98 12.19
CA TYR A 114 10.38 -5.66 12.78
C TYR A 114 10.91 -5.57 14.21
N ASP A 115 12.01 -6.29 14.50
CA ASP A 115 12.64 -6.33 15.83
C ASP A 115 11.67 -6.77 16.95
N ASN A 116 10.67 -7.57 16.61
CA ASN A 116 9.54 -7.93 17.46
C ASN A 116 8.78 -6.71 18.01
N CYS A 117 8.88 -5.58 17.35
CA CYS A 117 8.22 -4.33 17.71
C CYS A 117 6.99 -4.11 16.81
N MET A 118 5.80 -4.19 17.39
CA MET A 118 4.54 -3.98 16.68
C MET A 118 4.47 -2.59 16.03
N GLN A 119 5.02 -1.56 16.68
CA GLN A 119 4.98 -0.20 16.14
C GLN A 119 5.77 -0.08 14.82
N ASN A 120 6.93 -0.72 14.70
CA ASN A 120 7.70 -0.72 13.45
C ASN A 120 6.90 -1.30 12.28
N TYR A 121 6.14 -2.39 12.53
CA TYR A 121 5.25 -2.98 11.53
C TYR A 121 4.08 -2.08 11.17
N VAL A 122 3.50 -1.40 12.15
CA VAL A 122 2.43 -0.40 11.96
C VAL A 122 2.94 0.75 11.11
N ASP A 123 4.11 1.32 11.47
CA ASP A 123 4.73 2.43 10.76
C ASP A 123 5.01 2.06 9.29
N ALA A 124 5.49 0.84 9.05
CA ALA A 124 5.69 0.33 7.69
C ALA A 124 4.39 0.35 6.87
N LYS A 125 3.26 -0.10 7.45
CA LYS A 125 1.96 -0.10 6.75
C LYS A 125 1.40 1.30 6.54
N MET A 126 1.57 2.19 7.51
CA MET A 126 1.10 3.56 7.41
C MET A 126 1.81 4.34 6.28
N ARG A 127 2.96 3.87 5.82
CA ARG A 127 3.63 4.47 4.64
C ARG A 127 2.79 4.42 3.36
N ILE A 128 1.71 3.64 3.31
CA ILE A 128 0.81 3.62 2.15
C ILE A 128 0.19 4.99 1.86
N ILE A 129 0.04 5.85 2.87
CA ILE A 129 -0.51 7.20 2.74
C ILE A 129 0.56 8.27 2.52
N GLN A 130 1.85 7.90 2.56
CA GLN A 130 2.91 8.86 2.31
C GLN A 130 2.76 9.49 0.92
N ASN A 131 3.14 10.74 0.78
CA ASN A 131 3.07 11.50 -0.47
C ASN A 131 1.67 11.71 -1.06
N GLN A 132 0.59 11.27 -0.39
CA GLN A 132 -0.76 11.59 -0.81
C GLN A 132 -1.05 13.09 -0.68
N THR A 133 -1.90 13.58 -1.54
CA THR A 133 -2.35 14.97 -1.62
C THR A 133 -3.87 15.05 -1.40
N ASP A 134 -4.43 16.24 -1.41
CA ASP A 134 -5.88 16.49 -1.36
C ASP A 134 -6.68 15.97 -2.56
N LYS A 135 -5.98 15.51 -3.61
CA LYS A 135 -6.57 14.89 -4.81
C LYS A 135 -6.64 13.36 -4.72
N ASP A 136 -6.06 12.79 -3.69
CA ASP A 136 -5.98 11.34 -3.48
C ASP A 136 -7.03 10.87 -2.48
N ALA A 137 -7.24 9.55 -2.41
CA ALA A 137 -8.21 8.95 -1.51
C ALA A 137 -7.54 7.97 -0.55
N PHE A 138 -7.98 7.98 0.71
CA PHE A 138 -7.57 7.00 1.71
C PHE A 138 -8.80 6.28 2.27
N ILE A 139 -8.89 4.99 2.02
CA ILE A 139 -9.96 4.08 2.45
C ILE A 139 -9.42 3.20 3.57
N TYR A 140 -10.09 3.14 4.71
CA TYR A 140 -9.60 2.37 5.84
C TYR A 140 -10.72 1.85 6.74
N TRP A 141 -10.43 0.72 7.44
CA TRP A 141 -11.34 0.15 8.40
C TRP A 141 -11.32 0.93 9.72
N ASN A 142 -12.42 1.63 9.98
CA ASN A 142 -12.53 2.53 11.13
C ASN A 142 -12.71 1.81 12.48
N ASP A 143 -13.06 0.51 12.46
CA ASP A 143 -13.24 -0.26 13.69
C ASP A 143 -11.92 -0.90 14.17
N ASP A 144 -10.85 -0.87 13.37
CA ASP A 144 -9.54 -1.34 13.79
C ASP A 144 -8.92 -0.38 14.81
N PRO A 145 -8.68 -0.83 16.07
CA PRO A 145 -8.20 0.06 17.13
C PRO A 145 -6.78 0.57 16.90
N ILE A 146 -5.98 -0.16 16.12
CA ILE A 146 -4.60 0.27 15.79
C ILE A 146 -4.66 1.36 14.73
N ILE A 147 -5.42 1.17 13.67
CA ILE A 147 -5.62 2.19 12.63
C ILE A 147 -6.15 3.47 13.27
N LYS A 148 -7.23 3.36 14.06
CA LYS A 148 -7.87 4.50 14.72
C LYS A 148 -6.88 5.33 15.57
N ARG A 149 -6.03 4.66 16.34
CA ARG A 149 -4.97 5.30 17.13
C ARG A 149 -3.89 5.97 16.25
N GLU A 150 -3.50 5.30 15.18
CA GLU A 150 -2.44 5.83 14.30
C GLU A 150 -2.89 7.06 13.52
N LEU A 151 -4.15 7.12 13.08
CA LEU A 151 -4.69 8.27 12.33
C LEU A 151 -4.49 9.60 13.09
N GLU A 152 -4.47 9.58 14.42
CA GLU A 152 -4.26 10.78 15.24
C GLU A 152 -2.83 11.34 15.13
N LYS A 153 -1.86 10.53 14.66
CA LYS A 153 -0.45 10.89 14.56
C LYS A 153 -0.06 11.49 13.20
N TYR A 154 -0.89 11.30 12.17
CA TYR A 154 -0.58 11.69 10.80
C TYR A 154 -1.41 12.87 10.33
N ASP A 155 -0.77 13.82 9.66
CA ASP A 155 -1.45 14.89 8.92
C ASP A 155 -1.88 14.35 7.53
N ILE A 156 -3.03 13.69 7.49
CA ILE A 156 -3.54 13.01 6.30
C ILE A 156 -4.11 14.04 5.34
N LYS A 157 -3.48 14.21 4.19
CA LYS A 157 -3.89 15.17 3.15
C LYS A 157 -5.02 14.62 2.27
N ALA A 158 -5.05 13.30 2.06
CA ALA A 158 -6.03 12.64 1.21
C ALA A 158 -7.45 12.78 1.75
N VAL A 159 -8.42 12.72 0.84
CA VAL A 159 -9.83 12.60 1.23
C VAL A 159 -10.04 11.24 1.89
N GLN A 160 -10.55 11.24 3.13
CA GLN A 160 -10.70 10.05 3.94
C GLN A 160 -12.06 9.39 3.73
N TYR A 161 -12.05 8.07 3.55
CA TYR A 161 -13.23 7.23 3.35
C TYR A 161 -13.22 6.07 4.35
N PRO A 162 -13.66 6.28 5.60
CA PRO A 162 -13.76 5.22 6.59
C PRO A 162 -14.90 4.26 6.24
N PHE A 163 -14.65 2.95 6.34
CA PHE A 163 -15.70 1.93 6.39
C PHE A 163 -15.75 1.27 7.77
N SER A 164 -16.91 0.74 8.15
CA SER A 164 -17.16 0.20 9.48
C SER A 164 -18.17 -0.95 9.40
N GLU A 165 -18.05 -1.94 10.31
CA GLU A 165 -19.10 -2.93 10.55
C GLU A 165 -20.25 -2.32 11.34
N LEU A 166 -19.99 -1.26 12.08
CA LEU A 166 -20.98 -0.51 12.84
C LEU A 166 -21.47 0.67 12.00
N LYS A 167 -22.78 0.96 12.09
CA LYS A 167 -23.36 2.15 11.44
C LYS A 167 -22.95 3.42 12.19
N GLU A 168 -21.70 3.81 12.03
CA GLU A 168 -21.17 5.05 12.60
C GLU A 168 -21.41 6.24 11.68
N LYS A 169 -21.62 7.42 12.31
CA LYS A 169 -21.77 8.67 11.57
C LYS A 169 -20.45 9.01 10.85
N GLY A 170 -20.50 9.13 9.54
CA GLY A 170 -19.32 9.44 8.71
C GLY A 170 -18.70 8.23 7.98
N SER A 171 -19.09 7.00 8.30
CA SER A 171 -18.68 5.82 7.51
C SER A 171 -19.41 5.79 6.18
N ILE A 172 -18.68 5.48 5.10
CA ILE A 172 -19.23 5.38 3.73
C ILE A 172 -19.79 4.00 3.40
N GLY A 173 -19.46 3.00 4.20
CA GLY A 173 -19.94 1.64 4.06
C GLY A 173 -20.04 0.94 5.40
N TYR A 174 -21.01 0.05 5.52
CA TYR A 174 -21.16 -0.88 6.63
C TYR A 174 -21.64 -2.22 6.10
N ILE A 175 -21.26 -3.27 6.80
CA ILE A 175 -21.64 -4.65 6.48
C ILE A 175 -22.88 -5.03 7.29
#